data_8bd1967e1537a427b21f955730522c4a
#
_entry.id   8bd1967e1537a427b21f955730522c4a
#
_cell.length_a   1.000
_cell.length_b   1.000
_cell.length_c   1.000
_cell.angle_alpha   90.00
_cell.angle_beta   90.00
_cell.angle_gamma   90.00
#
_symmetry.space_group_name_H-M   'P 1'
#
loop_
_entity.id
_entity.type
_entity.pdbx_description
1 polymer ?
#
loop_
_entity_poly.entity_id
_entity_poly.type
_entity_poly.pdbx_seq_one_letter_code
_entity_poly.pdbx_strand_id
1 'polypeptide(L)'
;MTKQKFLHNLINVVAVFLFAVFLLFDGYTWGKFAFLAASLAIYVLGLWERNDKIVLRFDMYVVIYFVFIAYVLLTALWAKSAMSTITMARTLFRTFICAYIVYLYFVKEKDVSRLLRILMWAGYVVAIYSLMFYGVDELLKAGTDSSLRADNEFANVNSIAMCCALSCMIQANEFFEKRNRWTCVFLIPVLIVIGATQSRKALLFLIVGVFSAFIVKNQNESFVKKFGKIILGCVVAVLIIYGLLQLEIFSGIKQRMQTMFNSFTGNGKADGSSLTREKMIEIGWKEFTEHPVGGIGIANSYFITDKYLGIKTYLHNNFVELLSCGGVFAFIFYYAIYVYLFYNLWKYRNADKKQAMFFAIWLLIMLALDYGSVSYYSKVQNFYLMIHFVNIENLKRKARAKQIENNKICESGQKIHYKSLLSISD
;
A
#
# COMPACT_ATOMS: atom_id res chain seq x y z
N MET A 1 22.24 27.50 -1.01
CA MET A 1 21.64 26.18 -1.39
C MET A 1 21.73 26.06 -2.90
N THR A 2 22.32 24.98 -3.46
CA THR A 2 22.41 24.80 -4.92
C THR A 2 21.01 24.66 -5.52
N LYS A 3 20.82 25.11 -6.79
CA LYS A 3 19.55 24.98 -7.55
C LYS A 3 19.01 23.53 -7.50
N GLN A 4 19.88 22.54 -7.67
CA GLN A 4 19.50 21.13 -7.63
C GLN A 4 18.97 20.71 -6.25
N LYS A 5 19.61 21.12 -5.15
CA LYS A 5 19.14 20.81 -3.80
C LYS A 5 17.79 21.50 -3.50
N PHE A 6 17.56 22.69 -4.02
CA PHE A 6 16.26 23.36 -3.91
C PHE A 6 15.16 22.58 -4.63
N LEU A 7 15.39 22.22 -5.91
CA LEU A 7 14.43 21.44 -6.69
C LEU A 7 14.15 20.07 -6.05
N HIS A 8 15.19 19.40 -5.55
CA HIS A 8 15.04 18.13 -4.84
C HIS A 8 14.10 18.24 -3.64
N ASN A 9 14.29 19.25 -2.80
CA ASN A 9 13.42 19.48 -1.64
C ASN A 9 12.00 19.87 -2.05
N LEU A 10 11.84 20.70 -3.08
CA LEU A 10 10.55 21.09 -3.61
C LEU A 10 9.76 19.86 -4.10
N ILE A 11 10.42 18.96 -4.83
CA ILE A 11 9.80 17.70 -5.29
C ILE A 11 9.35 16.84 -4.09
N ASN A 12 10.14 16.77 -3.02
CA ASN A 12 9.73 16.05 -1.81
C ASN A 12 8.45 16.64 -1.20
N VAL A 13 8.37 17.96 -1.09
CA VAL A 13 7.19 18.66 -0.56
C VAL A 13 5.97 18.41 -1.45
N VAL A 14 6.11 18.56 -2.77
CA VAL A 14 5.02 18.31 -3.73
C VAL A 14 4.57 16.85 -3.67
N ALA A 15 5.50 15.89 -3.51
CA ALA A 15 5.16 14.47 -3.40
C ALA A 15 4.46 14.15 -2.07
N VAL A 16 4.88 14.73 -0.94
CA VAL A 16 4.16 14.61 0.34
C VAL A 16 2.74 15.16 0.19
N PHE A 17 2.60 16.34 -0.42
CA PHE A 17 1.30 16.95 -0.71
C PHE A 17 0.44 16.06 -1.61
N LEU A 18 1.01 15.50 -2.67
CA LEU A 18 0.32 14.57 -3.56
C LEU A 18 -0.32 13.41 -2.78
N PHE A 19 0.46 12.71 -1.95
CA PHE A 19 -0.03 11.57 -1.18
C PHE A 19 -1.04 12.00 -0.08
N ALA A 20 -0.86 13.17 0.53
CA ALA A 20 -1.81 13.69 1.51
C ALA A 20 -3.14 14.08 0.86
N VAL A 21 -3.11 14.76 -0.31
CA VAL A 21 -4.32 15.18 -1.05
C VAL A 21 -5.17 14.00 -1.51
N PHE A 22 -4.55 12.87 -1.88
CA PHE A 22 -5.30 11.66 -2.21
C PHE A 22 -6.21 11.18 -1.11
N LEU A 23 -5.74 11.31 0.11
CA LEU A 23 -6.43 10.78 1.28
C LEU A 23 -7.43 11.78 1.84
N LEU A 24 -7.05 13.06 1.84
CA LEU A 24 -7.83 14.09 2.51
C LEU A 24 -8.93 14.68 1.62
N PHE A 25 -8.75 14.67 0.29
CA PHE A 25 -9.62 15.44 -0.61
C PHE A 25 -10.15 14.65 -1.81
N ASP A 26 -10.19 13.31 -1.71
CA ASP A 26 -10.67 12.45 -2.80
C ASP A 26 -12.15 12.71 -3.18
N GLY A 27 -12.97 13.12 -2.21
CA GLY A 27 -14.38 13.46 -2.41
C GLY A 27 -14.60 14.79 -3.18
N TYR A 28 -13.62 15.68 -3.19
CA TYR A 28 -13.77 17.02 -3.78
C TYR A 28 -13.35 17.06 -5.25
N THR A 29 -14.11 17.81 -6.05
CA THR A 29 -13.83 17.96 -7.49
C THR A 29 -12.46 18.58 -7.74
N TRP A 30 -12.08 19.60 -6.97
CA TRP A 30 -10.77 20.26 -7.08
C TRP A 30 -9.61 19.33 -6.71
N GLY A 31 -9.83 18.37 -5.79
CA GLY A 31 -8.83 17.39 -5.42
C GLY A 31 -8.35 16.56 -6.62
N LYS A 32 -9.22 16.30 -7.60
CA LYS A 32 -8.87 15.59 -8.84
C LYS A 32 -7.90 16.39 -9.73
N PHE A 33 -8.06 17.72 -9.77
CA PHE A 33 -7.15 18.61 -10.51
C PHE A 33 -5.84 18.83 -9.77
N ALA A 34 -5.89 19.03 -8.45
CA ALA A 34 -4.69 19.12 -7.61
C ALA A 34 -3.81 17.89 -7.71
N PHE A 35 -4.41 16.73 -7.78
CA PHE A 35 -3.75 15.46 -8.00
C PHE A 35 -2.97 15.38 -9.32
N LEU A 36 -3.61 15.71 -10.44
CA LEU A 36 -2.97 15.75 -11.74
C LEU A 36 -1.86 16.80 -11.78
N ALA A 37 -2.13 18.01 -11.27
CA ALA A 37 -1.16 19.09 -11.22
C ALA A 37 0.08 18.72 -10.39
N ALA A 38 -0.09 18.10 -9.22
CA ALA A 38 1.03 17.65 -8.40
C ALA A 38 1.84 16.52 -9.07
N SER A 39 1.17 15.57 -9.76
CA SER A 39 1.86 14.52 -10.51
C SER A 39 2.71 15.10 -11.65
N LEU A 40 2.17 16.04 -12.42
CA LEU A 40 2.89 16.77 -13.47
C LEU A 40 4.04 17.60 -12.92
N ALA A 41 3.80 18.31 -11.81
CA ALA A 41 4.83 19.13 -11.16
C ALA A 41 6.03 18.29 -10.72
N ILE A 42 5.82 17.10 -10.12
CA ILE A 42 6.92 16.18 -9.75
C ILE A 42 7.76 15.83 -10.98
N TYR A 43 7.12 15.51 -12.11
CA TYR A 43 7.83 15.11 -13.32
C TYR A 43 8.59 16.28 -13.95
N VAL A 44 7.94 17.44 -14.14
CA VAL A 44 8.56 18.63 -14.73
C VAL A 44 9.72 19.15 -13.88
N LEU A 45 9.53 19.28 -12.56
CA LEU A 45 10.60 19.65 -11.63
C LEU A 45 11.73 18.63 -11.66
N GLY A 46 11.41 17.34 -11.81
CA GLY A 46 12.41 16.26 -11.93
C GLY A 46 13.23 16.34 -13.21
N LEU A 47 12.63 16.74 -14.33
CA LEU A 47 13.37 17.02 -15.58
C LEU A 47 14.37 18.18 -15.38
N TRP A 48 13.96 19.25 -14.68
CA TRP A 48 14.82 20.39 -14.37
C TRP A 48 15.92 20.05 -13.36
N GLU A 49 15.60 19.25 -12.33
CA GLU A 49 16.57 18.78 -11.33
C GLU A 49 17.73 18.00 -11.99
N ARG A 50 17.39 17.12 -12.95
CA ARG A 50 18.35 16.20 -13.57
C ARG A 50 18.89 16.66 -14.93
N ASN A 51 18.36 17.77 -15.43
CA ASN A 51 18.60 18.23 -16.81
C ASN A 51 18.33 17.11 -17.84
N ASP A 52 17.26 16.37 -17.63
CA ASP A 52 16.86 15.20 -18.40
C ASP A 52 15.91 15.59 -19.55
N LYS A 53 15.89 14.77 -20.61
CA LYS A 53 14.86 14.81 -21.65
C LYS A 53 13.64 14.00 -21.24
N ILE A 54 12.50 14.29 -21.86
CA ILE A 54 11.28 13.50 -21.71
C ILE A 54 11.54 12.10 -22.28
N VAL A 55 11.43 11.07 -21.44
CA VAL A 55 11.60 9.68 -21.83
C VAL A 55 10.40 8.89 -21.31
N LEU A 56 9.64 8.32 -22.22
CA LEU A 56 8.58 7.37 -21.88
C LEU A 56 9.20 5.98 -21.70
N ARG A 57 8.72 5.23 -20.72
CA ARG A 57 9.10 3.83 -20.48
C ARG A 57 7.92 2.94 -20.77
N PHE A 58 8.16 1.92 -21.57
CA PHE A 58 7.18 0.89 -21.85
C PHE A 58 7.68 -0.43 -21.23
N ASP A 59 7.32 -0.66 -19.98
CA ASP A 59 7.73 -1.83 -19.20
C ASP A 59 6.51 -2.61 -18.66
N MET A 60 6.76 -3.66 -17.87
CA MET A 60 5.69 -4.52 -17.35
C MET A 60 4.67 -3.78 -16.49
N TYR A 61 5.04 -2.65 -15.88
CA TYR A 61 4.07 -1.79 -15.18
C TYR A 61 2.97 -1.31 -16.14
N VAL A 62 3.39 -0.74 -17.27
CA VAL A 62 2.45 -0.24 -18.29
C VAL A 62 1.63 -1.38 -18.90
N VAL A 63 2.28 -2.48 -19.26
CA VAL A 63 1.62 -3.62 -19.93
C VAL A 63 0.51 -4.20 -19.07
N ILE A 64 0.81 -4.54 -17.80
CA ILE A 64 -0.16 -5.20 -16.92
C ILE A 64 -1.35 -4.27 -16.63
N TYR A 65 -1.10 -3.00 -16.33
CA TYR A 65 -2.18 -2.04 -16.08
C TYR A 65 -3.02 -1.77 -17.34
N PHE A 66 -2.39 -1.66 -18.49
CA PHE A 66 -3.11 -1.45 -19.76
C PHE A 66 -4.02 -2.64 -20.08
N VAL A 67 -3.53 -3.87 -19.92
CA VAL A 67 -4.32 -5.09 -20.14
C VAL A 67 -5.53 -5.12 -19.20
N PHE A 68 -5.32 -4.82 -17.91
CA PHE A 68 -6.41 -4.78 -16.95
C PHE A 68 -7.44 -3.69 -17.29
N ILE A 69 -7.02 -2.46 -17.59
CA ILE A 69 -7.93 -1.36 -17.92
C ILE A 69 -8.68 -1.63 -19.24
N ALA A 70 -8.00 -2.19 -20.25
CA ALA A 70 -8.61 -2.57 -21.51
C ALA A 70 -9.70 -3.65 -21.29
N TYR A 71 -9.42 -4.64 -20.45
CA TYR A 71 -10.42 -5.64 -20.11
C TYR A 71 -11.60 -5.01 -19.33
N VAL A 72 -11.35 -4.14 -18.35
CA VAL A 72 -12.43 -3.42 -17.66
C VAL A 72 -13.33 -2.69 -18.65
N LEU A 73 -12.75 -1.99 -19.63
CA LEU A 73 -13.52 -1.30 -20.67
C LEU A 73 -14.30 -2.30 -21.54
N LEU A 74 -13.71 -3.45 -21.88
CA LEU A 74 -14.35 -4.50 -22.67
C LEU A 74 -15.61 -5.04 -21.96
N THR A 75 -15.59 -5.14 -20.62
CA THR A 75 -16.77 -5.62 -19.86
C THR A 75 -17.99 -4.70 -20.00
N ALA A 76 -17.83 -3.47 -20.52
CA ALA A 76 -18.96 -2.58 -20.81
C ALA A 76 -19.90 -3.14 -21.89
N LEU A 77 -19.43 -4.05 -22.75
CA LEU A 77 -20.23 -4.65 -23.83
C LEU A 77 -21.37 -5.54 -23.31
N TRP A 78 -21.21 -6.14 -22.13
CA TRP A 78 -22.22 -7.00 -21.52
C TRP A 78 -22.64 -6.54 -20.12
N ALA A 79 -22.15 -5.40 -19.65
CA ALA A 79 -22.45 -4.88 -18.33
C ALA A 79 -23.92 -4.54 -18.15
N LYS A 80 -24.50 -4.82 -16.97
CA LYS A 80 -25.86 -4.36 -16.59
C LYS A 80 -26.00 -2.83 -16.73
N SER A 81 -24.92 -2.09 -16.41
CA SER A 81 -24.78 -0.65 -16.68
C SER A 81 -23.45 -0.38 -17.36
N ALA A 82 -23.46 -0.24 -18.67
CA ALA A 82 -22.28 0.13 -19.46
C ALA A 82 -21.67 1.47 -19.01
N MET A 83 -22.50 2.45 -18.63
CA MET A 83 -22.05 3.75 -18.19
C MET A 83 -21.24 3.69 -16.88
N SER A 84 -21.65 2.85 -15.93
CA SER A 84 -20.90 2.61 -14.68
C SER A 84 -19.53 2.02 -14.98
N THR A 85 -19.47 1.03 -15.87
CA THR A 85 -18.21 0.39 -16.29
C THR A 85 -17.28 1.35 -17.02
N ILE A 86 -17.78 2.13 -17.98
CA ILE A 86 -17.01 3.14 -18.72
C ILE A 86 -16.47 4.23 -17.75
N THR A 87 -17.28 4.66 -16.79
CA THR A 87 -16.89 5.63 -15.76
C THR A 87 -15.76 5.06 -14.88
N MET A 88 -15.84 3.78 -14.54
CA MET A 88 -14.79 3.08 -13.79
C MET A 88 -13.50 2.95 -14.62
N ALA A 89 -13.59 2.52 -15.87
CA ALA A 89 -12.43 2.43 -16.78
C ALA A 89 -11.73 3.78 -16.92
N ARG A 90 -12.49 4.88 -17.10
CA ARG A 90 -11.96 6.25 -17.15
C ARG A 90 -11.27 6.64 -15.83
N THR A 91 -11.83 6.24 -14.70
CA THR A 91 -11.23 6.53 -13.37
C THR A 91 -9.92 5.78 -13.18
N LEU A 92 -9.87 4.51 -13.55
CA LEU A 92 -8.65 3.68 -13.53
C LEU A 92 -7.59 4.25 -14.48
N PHE A 93 -7.96 4.60 -15.69
CA PHE A 93 -7.04 5.15 -16.69
C PHE A 93 -6.43 6.48 -16.21
N ARG A 94 -7.25 7.40 -15.67
CA ARG A 94 -6.76 8.65 -15.09
C ARG A 94 -5.80 8.40 -13.93
N THR A 95 -6.13 7.49 -13.02
CA THR A 95 -5.28 7.13 -11.89
C THR A 95 -3.96 6.52 -12.36
N PHE A 96 -4.03 5.64 -13.37
CA PHE A 96 -2.85 5.05 -13.99
C PHE A 96 -1.94 6.12 -14.62
N ILE A 97 -2.48 7.06 -15.40
CA ILE A 97 -1.67 8.14 -16.02
C ILE A 97 -0.96 8.97 -14.95
N CYS A 98 -1.66 9.39 -13.90
CA CYS A 98 -1.04 10.15 -12.82
C CYS A 98 0.05 9.35 -12.10
N ALA A 99 -0.21 8.09 -11.79
CA ALA A 99 0.78 7.20 -11.18
C ALA A 99 1.97 6.94 -12.12
N TYR A 100 1.73 6.78 -13.42
CA TYR A 100 2.78 6.59 -14.42
C TYR A 100 3.69 7.81 -14.54
N ILE A 101 3.15 9.03 -14.52
CA ILE A 101 3.93 10.26 -14.52
C ILE A 101 4.88 10.32 -13.31
N VAL A 102 4.38 9.97 -12.13
CA VAL A 102 5.18 9.90 -10.89
C VAL A 102 6.20 8.75 -10.96
N TYR A 103 5.81 7.60 -11.52
CA TYR A 103 6.69 6.46 -11.76
C TYR A 103 7.90 6.84 -12.62
N LEU A 104 7.70 7.58 -13.72
CA LEU A 104 8.79 8.01 -14.61
C LEU A 104 9.88 8.81 -13.89
N TYR A 105 9.52 9.56 -12.86
CA TYR A 105 10.48 10.28 -12.02
C TYR A 105 11.17 9.34 -11.03
N PHE A 106 10.41 8.63 -10.20
CA PHE A 106 10.97 7.84 -9.10
C PHE A 106 11.69 6.57 -9.57
N VAL A 107 11.34 6.01 -10.70
CA VAL A 107 12.04 4.84 -11.25
C VAL A 107 13.51 5.10 -11.55
N LYS A 108 13.91 6.35 -11.74
CA LYS A 108 15.32 6.76 -11.95
C LYS A 108 16.10 6.91 -10.64
N GLU A 109 15.44 6.95 -9.48
CA GLU A 109 16.11 7.07 -8.17
C GLU A 109 17.01 5.86 -7.89
N LYS A 110 18.19 6.15 -7.29
CA LYS A 110 19.14 5.10 -6.90
C LYS A 110 18.67 4.31 -5.70
N ASP A 111 17.88 4.94 -4.81
CA ASP A 111 17.38 4.36 -3.58
C ASP A 111 15.89 4.67 -3.38
N VAL A 112 15.13 3.64 -3.04
CA VAL A 112 13.69 3.72 -2.76
C VAL A 112 13.39 4.38 -1.40
N SER A 113 14.37 4.50 -0.52
CA SER A 113 14.22 5.07 0.84
C SER A 113 13.67 6.49 0.82
N ARG A 114 13.99 7.28 -0.22
CA ARG A 114 13.43 8.63 -0.41
C ARG A 114 11.91 8.57 -0.55
N LEU A 115 11.41 7.68 -1.38
CA LEU A 115 9.98 7.53 -1.63
C LEU A 115 9.25 7.01 -0.38
N LEU A 116 9.87 6.08 0.36
CA LEU A 116 9.33 5.62 1.64
C LEU A 116 9.25 6.77 2.67
N ARG A 117 10.28 7.62 2.77
CA ARG A 117 10.22 8.80 3.65
C ARG A 117 9.13 9.80 3.25
N ILE A 118 8.90 10.00 1.95
CA ILE A 118 7.80 10.83 1.46
C ILE A 118 6.46 10.27 1.94
N LEU A 119 6.24 8.96 1.84
CA LEU A 119 5.03 8.31 2.35
C LEU A 119 4.89 8.44 3.87
N MET A 120 5.98 8.26 4.60
CA MET A 120 6.01 8.45 6.05
C MET A 120 5.56 9.87 6.44
N TRP A 121 6.12 10.89 5.78
CA TRP A 121 5.75 12.28 6.01
C TRP A 121 4.30 12.58 5.58
N ALA A 122 3.82 11.98 4.49
CA ALA A 122 2.42 12.13 4.07
C ALA A 122 1.45 11.66 5.16
N GLY A 123 1.72 10.52 5.81
CA GLY A 123 0.89 10.05 6.91
C GLY A 123 0.98 10.96 8.16
N TYR A 124 2.14 11.55 8.45
CA TYR A 124 2.24 12.53 9.52
C TYR A 124 1.44 13.79 9.23
N VAL A 125 1.52 14.30 8.00
CA VAL A 125 0.69 15.45 7.55
C VAL A 125 -0.79 15.12 7.67
N VAL A 126 -1.22 13.93 7.23
CA VAL A 126 -2.60 13.46 7.34
C VAL A 126 -3.05 13.40 8.80
N ALA A 127 -2.20 12.87 9.70
CA ALA A 127 -2.52 12.80 11.13
C ALA A 127 -2.65 14.18 11.76
N ILE A 128 -1.68 15.08 11.50
CA ILE A 128 -1.70 16.45 12.03
C ILE A 128 -2.91 17.21 11.49
N TYR A 129 -3.21 17.10 10.18
CA TYR A 129 -4.38 17.73 9.59
C TYR A 129 -5.69 17.21 10.23
N SER A 130 -5.79 15.91 10.48
CA SER A 130 -6.96 15.33 11.15
C SER A 130 -7.14 15.87 12.57
N LEU A 131 -6.04 16.04 13.32
CA LEU A 131 -6.06 16.67 14.64
C LEU A 131 -6.50 18.14 14.60
N MET A 132 -6.06 18.89 13.58
CA MET A 132 -6.43 20.29 13.42
C MET A 132 -7.88 20.44 12.97
N PHE A 133 -8.38 19.55 12.11
CA PHE A 133 -9.71 19.61 11.54
C PHE A 133 -10.81 19.22 12.54
N TYR A 134 -10.64 18.08 13.22
CA TYR A 134 -11.63 17.58 14.17
C TYR A 134 -11.45 18.15 15.58
N GLY A 135 -10.25 18.63 15.92
CA GLY A 135 -9.87 18.91 17.31
C GLY A 135 -9.46 17.65 18.09
N VAL A 136 -8.53 17.85 19.03
CA VAL A 136 -7.98 16.74 19.83
C VAL A 136 -9.06 16.11 20.71
N ASP A 137 -9.90 16.94 21.36
CA ASP A 137 -10.93 16.46 22.29
C ASP A 137 -12.00 15.61 21.60
N GLU A 138 -12.41 15.98 20.37
CA GLU A 138 -13.38 15.21 19.60
C GLU A 138 -12.80 13.88 19.12
N LEU A 139 -11.55 13.87 18.68
CA LEU A 139 -10.87 12.62 18.29
C LEU A 139 -10.64 11.70 19.49
N LEU A 140 -10.31 12.25 20.65
CA LEU A 140 -10.22 11.46 21.89
C LEU A 140 -11.57 10.84 22.24
N LYS A 141 -12.66 11.61 22.24
CA LYS A 141 -14.02 11.10 22.46
C LYS A 141 -14.41 10.06 21.41
N ALA A 142 -14.13 10.31 20.13
CA ALA A 142 -14.40 9.35 19.06
C ALA A 142 -13.66 8.01 19.24
N GLY A 143 -12.54 7.99 19.94
CA GLY A 143 -11.80 6.76 20.26
C GLY A 143 -12.38 5.98 21.44
N THR A 144 -13.08 6.66 22.37
CA THR A 144 -13.56 6.05 23.62
C THR A 144 -14.85 5.25 23.47
N ASP A 145 -15.74 5.64 22.56
CA ASP A 145 -17.04 4.99 22.36
C ASP A 145 -17.19 4.45 20.94
N SER A 146 -17.58 3.19 20.83
CA SER A 146 -17.76 2.53 19.51
C SER A 146 -18.88 3.15 18.66
N SER A 147 -19.78 3.92 19.25
CA SER A 147 -20.84 4.68 18.56
C SER A 147 -20.37 6.03 18.01
N LEU A 148 -19.30 6.60 18.57
CA LEU A 148 -18.79 7.95 18.27
C LEU A 148 -17.57 7.90 17.32
N ARG A 149 -17.60 7.07 16.31
CA ARG A 149 -16.52 6.99 15.34
C ARG A 149 -16.31 8.33 14.62
N ALA A 150 -15.03 8.72 14.40
CA ALA A 150 -14.71 9.87 13.57
C ALA A 150 -15.43 9.78 12.21
N ASP A 151 -16.07 10.87 11.78
CA ASP A 151 -16.88 10.87 10.58
C ASP A 151 -16.05 10.97 9.29
N ASN A 152 -16.69 10.71 8.13
CA ASN A 152 -16.07 10.70 6.81
C ASN A 152 -16.20 12.05 6.09
N GLU A 153 -16.21 13.17 6.80
CA GLU A 153 -16.52 14.47 6.22
C GLU A 153 -15.60 14.86 5.04
N PHE A 154 -14.30 14.58 5.15
CA PHE A 154 -13.35 14.92 4.08
C PHE A 154 -12.71 13.69 3.41
N ALA A 155 -12.60 12.57 4.09
CA ALA A 155 -12.00 11.35 3.54
C ALA A 155 -12.48 10.08 4.25
N ASN A 156 -12.31 8.93 3.60
CA ASN A 156 -12.64 7.65 4.22
C ASN A 156 -11.73 7.37 5.43
N VAL A 157 -12.29 7.28 6.63
CA VAL A 157 -11.55 7.08 7.89
C VAL A 157 -10.66 5.83 7.89
N ASN A 158 -11.04 4.76 7.18
CA ASN A 158 -10.16 3.59 7.06
C ASN A 158 -8.93 3.90 6.20
N SER A 159 -9.06 4.72 5.17
CA SER A 159 -7.93 5.12 4.31
C SER A 159 -6.96 6.00 5.08
N ILE A 160 -7.46 6.94 5.88
CA ILE A 160 -6.67 7.76 6.79
C ILE A 160 -5.88 6.88 7.76
N ALA A 161 -6.58 5.98 8.46
CA ALA A 161 -5.97 5.07 9.43
C ALA A 161 -4.91 4.15 8.81
N MET A 162 -5.14 3.67 7.59
CA MET A 162 -4.20 2.82 6.85
C MET A 162 -2.92 3.59 6.44
N CYS A 163 -3.06 4.84 6.02
CA CYS A 163 -1.92 5.70 5.74
C CYS A 163 -1.08 5.97 7.00
N CYS A 164 -1.75 6.24 8.11
CA CYS A 164 -1.13 6.38 9.42
C CYS A 164 -0.37 5.10 9.85
N ALA A 165 -0.98 3.92 9.67
CA ALA A 165 -0.35 2.64 9.97
C ALA A 165 0.88 2.35 9.08
N LEU A 166 0.81 2.69 7.78
CA LEU A 166 1.96 2.59 6.87
C LEU A 166 3.11 3.49 7.32
N SER A 167 2.81 4.72 7.77
CA SER A 167 3.84 5.63 8.30
C SER A 167 4.54 5.05 9.53
N CYS A 168 3.80 4.40 10.43
CA CYS A 168 4.38 3.70 11.57
C CYS A 168 5.28 2.53 11.14
N MET A 169 4.88 1.75 10.14
CA MET A 169 5.69 0.66 9.60
C MET A 169 7.01 1.18 9.02
N ILE A 170 6.96 2.25 8.24
CA ILE A 170 8.15 2.87 7.65
C ILE A 170 9.03 3.48 8.75
N GLN A 171 8.43 4.20 9.71
CA GLN A 171 9.15 4.76 10.85
C GLN A 171 9.85 3.69 11.69
N ALA A 172 9.20 2.55 11.95
CA ALA A 172 9.81 1.43 12.66
C ALA A 172 11.04 0.91 11.92
N ASN A 173 10.97 0.78 10.59
CA ASN A 173 12.11 0.37 9.76
C ASN A 173 13.24 1.40 9.82
N GLU A 174 12.96 2.70 9.68
CA GLU A 174 13.95 3.78 9.80
C GLU A 174 14.58 3.81 11.21
N PHE A 175 13.79 3.60 12.25
CA PHE A 175 14.27 3.54 13.64
C PHE A 175 15.26 2.39 13.85
N PHE A 176 14.97 1.20 13.37
CA PHE A 176 15.88 0.05 13.47
C PHE A 176 17.14 0.20 12.63
N GLU A 177 17.09 0.93 11.52
CA GLU A 177 18.26 1.29 10.71
C GLU A 177 19.03 2.50 11.29
N LYS A 178 18.62 2.99 12.47
CA LYS A 178 19.19 4.17 13.16
C LYS A 178 19.08 5.48 12.35
N ARG A 179 18.07 5.57 11.48
CA ARG A 179 17.75 6.76 10.68
C ARG A 179 16.53 7.47 11.26
N ASN A 180 16.46 8.77 11.06
CA ASN A 180 15.27 9.60 11.39
C ASN A 180 14.59 9.28 12.73
N ARG A 181 15.35 8.96 13.78
CA ARG A 181 14.79 8.58 15.09
C ARG A 181 14.00 9.71 15.75
N TRP A 182 14.39 10.96 15.50
CA TRP A 182 13.71 12.12 16.03
C TRP A 182 12.26 12.24 15.53
N THR A 183 11.94 11.69 14.34
CA THR A 183 10.60 11.72 13.79
C THR A 183 9.61 10.81 14.51
N CYS A 184 10.07 9.99 15.49
CA CYS A 184 9.18 9.20 16.35
C CYS A 184 8.22 10.08 17.18
N VAL A 185 8.52 11.37 17.39
CA VAL A 185 7.60 12.30 18.04
C VAL A 185 6.26 12.39 17.31
N PHE A 186 6.25 12.25 15.99
CA PHE A 186 5.03 12.26 15.18
C PHE A 186 4.19 10.99 15.27
N LEU A 187 4.66 9.94 15.98
CA LEU A 187 3.85 8.75 16.24
C LEU A 187 2.68 9.06 17.19
N ILE A 188 2.81 10.07 18.07
CA ILE A 188 1.73 10.45 19.00
C ILE A 188 0.46 10.86 18.24
N PRO A 189 0.48 11.88 17.34
CA PRO A 189 -0.68 12.24 16.56
C PRO A 189 -1.20 11.10 15.68
N VAL A 190 -0.31 10.27 15.13
CA VAL A 190 -0.69 9.11 14.30
C VAL A 190 -1.47 8.07 15.12
N LEU A 191 -1.02 7.74 16.33
CA LEU A 191 -1.73 6.79 17.21
C LEU A 191 -3.08 7.32 17.67
N ILE A 192 -3.19 8.63 17.98
CA ILE A 192 -4.48 9.27 18.31
C ILE A 192 -5.46 9.11 17.16
N VAL A 193 -5.04 9.40 15.92
CA VAL A 193 -5.91 9.26 14.74
C VAL A 193 -6.28 7.80 14.49
N ILE A 194 -5.35 6.84 14.61
CA ILE A 194 -5.69 5.40 14.48
C ILE A 194 -6.74 4.99 15.52
N GLY A 195 -6.59 5.44 16.78
CA GLY A 195 -7.56 5.19 17.86
C GLY A 195 -8.95 5.75 17.53
N ALA A 196 -9.03 7.03 17.17
CA ALA A 196 -10.28 7.72 16.84
C ALA A 196 -11.01 7.13 15.62
N THR A 197 -10.28 6.60 14.63
CA THR A 197 -10.90 5.95 13.46
C THR A 197 -11.53 4.59 13.79
N GLN A 198 -11.17 3.97 14.90
CA GLN A 198 -11.62 2.65 15.33
C GLN A 198 -11.45 1.57 14.25
N SER A 199 -10.45 1.72 13.39
CA SER A 199 -10.21 0.82 12.26
C SER A 199 -9.44 -0.44 12.70
N ARG A 200 -10.14 -1.56 12.82
CA ARG A 200 -9.53 -2.89 13.12
C ARG A 200 -8.45 -3.25 12.11
N LYS A 201 -8.65 -2.90 10.83
CA LYS A 201 -7.68 -3.15 9.76
C LYS A 201 -6.38 -2.35 9.95
N ALA A 202 -6.51 -1.07 10.31
CA ALA A 202 -5.34 -0.23 10.54
C ALA A 202 -4.56 -0.68 11.78
N LEU A 203 -5.25 -1.13 12.84
CA LEU A 203 -4.59 -1.71 13.99
C LEU A 203 -3.82 -2.98 13.62
N LEU A 204 -4.44 -3.89 12.84
CA LEU A 204 -3.76 -5.09 12.33
C LEU A 204 -2.54 -4.71 11.46
N PHE A 205 -2.70 -3.74 10.57
CA PHE A 205 -1.60 -3.25 9.74
C PHE A 205 -0.48 -2.66 10.60
N LEU A 206 -0.81 -1.84 11.58
CA LEU A 206 0.16 -1.26 12.52
C LEU A 206 0.99 -2.35 13.19
N ILE A 207 0.32 -3.36 13.76
CA ILE A 207 0.96 -4.46 14.48
C ILE A 207 1.87 -5.26 13.55
N VAL A 208 1.32 -5.78 12.45
CA VAL A 208 2.07 -6.58 11.48
C VAL A 208 3.19 -5.76 10.86
N GLY A 209 2.93 -4.48 10.56
CA GLY A 209 3.89 -3.56 9.97
C GLY A 209 5.09 -3.27 10.88
N VAL A 210 4.84 -2.93 12.14
CA VAL A 210 5.93 -2.66 13.12
C VAL A 210 6.71 -3.94 13.43
N PHE A 211 6.01 -5.08 13.60
CA PHE A 211 6.64 -6.37 13.82
C PHE A 211 7.49 -6.81 12.63
N SER A 212 7.04 -6.53 11.41
CA SER A 212 7.79 -6.83 10.19
C SER A 212 9.14 -6.11 10.13
N ALA A 213 9.21 -4.84 10.57
CA ALA A 213 10.45 -4.08 10.62
C ALA A 213 11.47 -4.76 11.56
N PHE A 214 11.01 -5.34 12.65
CA PHE A 214 11.85 -6.14 13.56
C PHE A 214 12.37 -7.43 12.89
N ILE A 215 11.51 -8.15 12.14
CA ILE A 215 11.91 -9.34 11.37
C ILE A 215 12.95 -8.98 10.30
N VAL A 216 12.72 -7.90 9.55
CA VAL A 216 13.62 -7.41 8.51
C VAL A 216 15.01 -7.09 9.08
N LYS A 217 15.08 -6.49 10.26
CA LYS A 217 16.35 -6.20 10.94
C LYS A 217 17.17 -7.47 11.21
N ASN A 218 16.52 -8.54 11.66
CA ASN A 218 17.19 -9.75 12.17
C ASN A 218 17.35 -10.86 11.10
N GLN A 219 17.12 -10.58 9.83
CA GLN A 219 17.06 -11.59 8.76
C GLN A 219 18.38 -12.35 8.51
N ASN A 220 19.54 -11.74 8.82
CA ASN A 220 20.87 -12.33 8.58
C ASN A 220 21.37 -13.22 9.74
N GLU A 221 20.58 -13.38 10.80
CA GLU A 221 20.96 -14.20 11.94
C GLU A 221 20.73 -15.71 11.69
N SER A 222 21.42 -16.55 12.46
CA SER A 222 21.20 -18.01 12.44
C SER A 222 19.74 -18.36 12.79
N PHE A 223 19.24 -19.47 12.26
CA PHE A 223 17.84 -19.88 12.40
C PHE A 223 17.37 -19.88 13.87
N VAL A 224 18.16 -20.47 14.79
CA VAL A 224 17.81 -20.56 16.22
C VAL A 224 17.71 -19.19 16.87
N LYS A 225 18.69 -18.30 16.64
CA LYS A 225 18.66 -16.93 17.16
C LYS A 225 17.51 -16.13 16.57
N LYS A 226 17.26 -16.27 15.27
CA LYS A 226 16.15 -15.62 14.57
C LYS A 226 14.80 -16.08 15.14
N PHE A 227 14.61 -17.39 15.33
CA PHE A 227 13.38 -17.96 15.87
C PHE A 227 13.12 -17.48 17.30
N GLY A 228 14.12 -17.51 18.19
CA GLY A 228 14.01 -16.96 19.54
C GLY A 228 13.64 -15.47 19.56
N LYS A 229 14.24 -14.67 18.68
CA LYS A 229 13.91 -13.23 18.55
C LYS A 229 12.51 -13.00 17.98
N ILE A 230 12.03 -13.84 17.06
CA ILE A 230 10.65 -13.78 16.55
C ILE A 230 9.67 -14.05 17.69
N ILE A 231 9.89 -15.10 18.48
CA ILE A 231 9.03 -15.38 19.65
C ILE A 231 9.04 -14.19 20.62
N LEU A 232 10.22 -13.70 20.98
CA LEU A 232 10.33 -12.53 21.87
C LEU A 232 9.60 -11.31 21.27
N GLY A 233 9.78 -11.07 19.96
CA GLY A 233 9.09 -9.99 19.26
C GLY A 233 7.56 -10.16 19.26
N CYS A 234 7.05 -11.40 19.12
CA CYS A 234 5.63 -11.69 19.23
C CYS A 234 5.12 -11.39 20.66
N VAL A 235 5.84 -11.81 21.69
CA VAL A 235 5.48 -11.50 23.09
C VAL A 235 5.46 -9.99 23.33
N VAL A 236 6.50 -9.28 22.89
CA VAL A 236 6.56 -7.81 23.02
C VAL A 236 5.42 -7.15 22.22
N ALA A 237 5.12 -7.62 21.01
CA ALA A 237 4.00 -7.09 20.24
C ALA A 237 2.65 -7.30 20.96
N VAL A 238 2.41 -8.47 21.53
CA VAL A 238 1.21 -8.77 22.33
C VAL A 238 1.12 -7.85 23.55
N LEU A 239 2.22 -7.62 24.26
CA LEU A 239 2.27 -6.71 25.40
C LEU A 239 2.00 -5.26 25.00
N ILE A 240 2.55 -4.80 23.87
CA ILE A 240 2.29 -3.46 23.33
C ILE A 240 0.81 -3.32 22.95
N ILE A 241 0.24 -4.31 22.25
CA ILE A 241 -1.19 -4.31 21.89
C ILE A 241 -2.04 -4.27 23.14
N TYR A 242 -1.74 -5.11 24.13
CA TYR A 242 -2.45 -5.13 25.39
C TYR A 242 -2.39 -3.76 26.09
N GLY A 243 -1.20 -3.16 26.15
CA GLY A 243 -1.02 -1.82 26.68
C GLY A 243 -1.79 -0.73 25.93
N LEU A 244 -1.76 -0.75 24.59
CA LEU A 244 -2.52 0.19 23.76
C LEU A 244 -4.03 0.04 23.99
N LEU A 245 -4.55 -1.20 24.08
CA LEU A 245 -5.97 -1.47 24.34
C LEU A 245 -6.42 -1.13 25.76
N GLN A 246 -5.51 -0.81 26.70
CA GLN A 246 -5.86 -0.25 28.01
C GLN A 246 -6.02 1.28 27.99
N LEU A 247 -5.49 1.95 26.97
CA LEU A 247 -5.69 3.39 26.81
C LEU A 247 -7.14 3.68 26.40
N GLU A 248 -7.75 4.65 27.02
CA GLU A 248 -9.16 5.03 26.78
C GLU A 248 -9.46 5.29 25.31
N ILE A 249 -8.56 5.95 24.59
CA ILE A 249 -8.70 6.24 23.16
C ILE A 249 -8.83 4.99 22.27
N PHE A 250 -8.43 3.81 22.75
CA PHE A 250 -8.56 2.54 22.04
C PHE A 250 -9.74 1.70 22.53
N SER A 251 -10.55 2.20 23.48
CA SER A 251 -11.68 1.44 24.02
C SER A 251 -12.75 1.12 22.98
N GLY A 252 -13.02 2.02 22.04
CA GLY A 252 -13.91 1.77 20.92
C GLY A 252 -13.43 0.64 20.00
N ILE A 253 -12.12 0.57 19.71
CA ILE A 253 -11.53 -0.56 18.96
C ILE A 253 -11.66 -1.85 19.78
N LYS A 254 -11.34 -1.81 21.09
CA LYS A 254 -11.44 -2.95 22.01
C LYS A 254 -12.85 -3.53 22.02
N GLN A 255 -13.88 -2.70 22.17
CA GLN A 255 -15.29 -3.12 22.11
C GLN A 255 -15.63 -3.79 20.78
N ARG A 256 -15.23 -3.21 19.66
CA ARG A 256 -15.47 -3.77 18.32
C ARG A 256 -14.72 -5.08 18.08
N MET A 257 -13.52 -5.26 18.66
CA MET A 257 -12.81 -6.54 18.62
C MET A 257 -13.50 -7.59 19.49
N GLN A 258 -13.96 -7.23 20.69
CA GLN A 258 -14.72 -8.12 21.56
C GLN A 258 -16.04 -8.58 20.91
N THR A 259 -16.79 -7.67 20.30
CA THR A 259 -18.03 -8.00 19.57
C THR A 259 -17.75 -8.97 18.42
N MET A 260 -16.67 -8.76 17.68
CA MET A 260 -16.26 -9.68 16.62
C MET A 260 -15.88 -11.05 17.19
N PHE A 261 -15.10 -11.11 18.25
CA PHE A 261 -14.70 -12.37 18.89
C PHE A 261 -15.90 -13.14 19.44
N ASN A 262 -16.83 -12.44 20.11
CA ASN A 262 -18.07 -13.04 20.62
C ASN A 262 -18.95 -13.60 19.49
N SER A 263 -18.94 -12.95 18.31
CA SER A 263 -19.62 -13.47 17.11
C SER A 263 -19.05 -14.81 16.67
N PHE A 264 -17.72 -14.98 16.69
CA PHE A 264 -17.06 -16.23 16.31
C PHE A 264 -17.26 -17.35 17.34
N THR A 265 -17.37 -17.02 18.61
CA THR A 265 -17.54 -18.01 19.70
C THR A 265 -19.01 -18.35 19.96
N GLY A 266 -19.96 -17.73 19.27
CA GLY A 266 -21.40 -17.93 19.48
C GLY A 266 -21.96 -17.33 20.77
N ASN A 267 -21.15 -16.56 21.52
CA ASN A 267 -21.48 -16.04 22.85
C ASN A 267 -22.08 -14.62 22.85
N GLY A 268 -22.55 -14.10 21.73
CA GLY A 268 -23.09 -12.74 21.67
C GLY A 268 -23.82 -12.39 20.37
N LYS A 269 -24.47 -11.21 20.35
CA LYS A 269 -25.03 -10.66 19.12
C LYS A 269 -23.89 -10.37 18.13
N ALA A 270 -23.99 -10.93 16.94
CA ALA A 270 -23.02 -10.68 15.88
C ALA A 270 -22.98 -9.19 15.51
N ASP A 271 -21.78 -8.67 15.26
CA ASP A 271 -21.62 -7.32 14.69
C ASP A 271 -22.37 -7.23 13.36
N GLY A 272 -23.46 -6.45 13.32
CA GLY A 272 -24.31 -6.31 12.14
C GLY A 272 -23.53 -5.97 10.87
N SER A 273 -22.44 -5.20 11.01
CA SER A 273 -21.56 -4.86 9.89
C SER A 273 -20.74 -6.07 9.37
N SER A 274 -20.37 -7.00 10.24
CA SER A 274 -19.66 -8.23 9.87
C SER A 274 -20.58 -9.22 9.18
N LEU A 275 -21.81 -9.42 9.71
CA LEU A 275 -22.84 -10.25 9.10
C LEU A 275 -23.25 -9.76 7.70
N THR A 276 -23.43 -8.44 7.55
CA THR A 276 -23.76 -7.86 6.25
C THR A 276 -22.66 -8.13 5.22
N ARG A 277 -21.39 -8.04 5.62
CA ARG A 277 -20.26 -8.34 4.72
C ARG A 277 -20.17 -9.83 4.35
N GLU A 278 -20.44 -10.71 5.30
CA GLU A 278 -20.49 -12.14 5.03
C GLU A 278 -21.57 -12.47 4.00
N LYS A 279 -22.77 -11.91 4.16
CA LYS A 279 -23.85 -12.01 3.15
C LYS A 279 -23.44 -11.41 1.81
N MET A 280 -22.71 -10.27 1.78
CA MET A 280 -22.21 -9.69 0.54
C MET A 280 -21.21 -10.61 -0.16
N ILE A 281 -20.34 -11.32 0.57
CA ILE A 281 -19.43 -12.31 0.01
C ILE A 281 -20.23 -13.49 -0.57
N GLU A 282 -21.21 -14.00 0.16
CA GLU A 282 -22.06 -15.12 -0.27
C GLU A 282 -22.82 -14.80 -1.57
N ILE A 283 -23.53 -13.66 -1.60
CA ILE A 283 -24.29 -13.26 -2.80
C ILE A 283 -23.40 -12.93 -4.00
N GLY A 284 -22.21 -12.34 -3.75
CA GLY A 284 -21.24 -12.10 -4.80
C GLY A 284 -20.66 -13.40 -5.36
N TRP A 285 -20.40 -14.39 -4.50
CA TRP A 285 -19.98 -15.72 -4.94
C TRP A 285 -21.06 -16.43 -5.75
N LYS A 286 -22.33 -16.32 -5.35
CA LYS A 286 -23.45 -16.84 -6.11
C LYS A 286 -23.52 -16.22 -7.50
N GLU A 287 -23.43 -14.90 -7.62
CA GLU A 287 -23.42 -14.20 -8.92
C GLU A 287 -22.23 -14.62 -9.79
N PHE A 288 -21.06 -14.86 -9.19
CA PHE A 288 -19.91 -15.39 -9.92
C PHE A 288 -20.19 -16.79 -10.50
N THR A 289 -20.84 -17.69 -9.75
CA THR A 289 -21.16 -19.03 -10.26
C THR A 289 -22.17 -18.99 -11.41
N GLU A 290 -23.03 -17.97 -11.46
CA GLU A 290 -23.95 -17.75 -12.58
C GLU A 290 -23.24 -17.14 -13.82
N HIS A 291 -22.19 -16.32 -13.61
CA HIS A 291 -21.46 -15.59 -14.65
C HIS A 291 -19.92 -15.71 -14.52
N PRO A 292 -19.32 -16.92 -14.57
CA PRO A 292 -17.93 -17.14 -14.16
C PRO A 292 -16.88 -16.52 -15.08
N VAL A 293 -17.17 -16.37 -16.37
CA VAL A 293 -16.18 -15.93 -17.36
C VAL A 293 -16.01 -14.41 -17.37
N GLY A 294 -17.10 -13.68 -17.55
CA GLY A 294 -17.08 -12.21 -17.75
C GLY A 294 -17.73 -11.42 -16.63
N GLY A 295 -18.39 -12.07 -15.68
CA GLY A 295 -19.19 -11.39 -14.65
C GLY A 295 -20.34 -10.57 -15.22
N ILE A 296 -20.89 -9.67 -14.41
CA ILE A 296 -22.01 -8.78 -14.79
C ILE A 296 -21.57 -7.39 -15.28
N GLY A 297 -20.30 -7.22 -15.54
CA GLY A 297 -19.65 -5.92 -15.86
C GLY A 297 -19.01 -5.28 -14.63
N ILE A 298 -17.77 -4.79 -14.76
CA ILE A 298 -17.03 -4.13 -13.68
C ILE A 298 -17.81 -2.90 -13.18
N ALA A 299 -17.77 -2.66 -11.85
CA ALA A 299 -18.49 -1.59 -11.15
C ALA A 299 -20.03 -1.73 -11.17
N ASN A 300 -20.54 -2.94 -11.33
CA ASN A 300 -21.99 -3.23 -11.32
C ASN A 300 -22.45 -4.02 -10.07
N SER A 301 -21.58 -4.20 -9.06
CA SER A 301 -21.89 -4.93 -7.82
C SER A 301 -23.10 -4.39 -7.05
N TYR A 302 -23.40 -3.09 -7.19
CA TYR A 302 -24.57 -2.48 -6.58
C TYR A 302 -25.90 -3.09 -7.09
N PHE A 303 -25.96 -3.71 -8.27
CA PHE A 303 -27.12 -4.49 -8.70
C PHE A 303 -27.26 -5.78 -7.90
N ILE A 304 -26.14 -6.41 -7.51
CA ILE A 304 -26.17 -7.62 -6.68
C ILE A 304 -26.68 -7.26 -5.28
N THR A 305 -26.09 -6.24 -4.66
CA THR A 305 -26.46 -5.84 -3.29
C THR A 305 -27.87 -5.25 -3.23
N ASP A 306 -28.34 -4.54 -4.25
CA ASP A 306 -29.72 -4.05 -4.34
C ASP A 306 -30.72 -5.24 -4.45
N LYS A 307 -30.44 -6.19 -5.35
CA LYS A 307 -31.28 -7.38 -5.57
C LYS A 307 -31.48 -8.23 -4.32
N TYR A 308 -30.42 -8.47 -3.55
CA TYR A 308 -30.45 -9.44 -2.46
C TYR A 308 -30.54 -8.79 -1.06
N LEU A 309 -30.12 -7.55 -0.88
CA LEU A 309 -30.04 -6.86 0.42
C LEU A 309 -30.84 -5.55 0.46
N GLY A 310 -31.37 -5.08 -0.67
CA GLY A 310 -32.09 -3.80 -0.75
C GLY A 310 -31.20 -2.55 -0.54
N ILE A 311 -29.88 -2.70 -0.67
CA ILE A 311 -28.91 -1.60 -0.50
C ILE A 311 -27.99 -1.48 -1.70
N LYS A 312 -27.74 -0.26 -2.18
CA LYS A 312 -26.86 0.00 -3.33
C LYS A 312 -25.44 0.29 -2.87
N THR A 313 -24.60 -0.75 -2.83
CA THR A 313 -23.21 -0.64 -2.41
C THR A 313 -22.32 -1.68 -3.11
N TYR A 314 -21.03 -1.68 -2.81
CA TYR A 314 -20.05 -2.66 -3.27
C TYR A 314 -19.94 -3.85 -2.27
N LEU A 315 -19.34 -4.97 -2.69
CA LEU A 315 -19.32 -6.23 -1.93
C LEU A 315 -18.32 -6.25 -0.73
N HIS A 316 -17.59 -5.18 -0.48
CA HIS A 316 -16.60 -5.07 0.61
C HIS A 316 -15.49 -6.14 0.62
N ASN A 317 -15.30 -6.86 -0.48
CA ASN A 317 -14.27 -7.87 -0.69
C ASN A 317 -13.77 -7.77 -2.14
N ASN A 318 -12.49 -7.46 -2.35
CA ASN A 318 -11.93 -7.22 -3.68
C ASN A 318 -11.91 -8.50 -4.55
N PHE A 319 -11.69 -9.66 -3.92
CA PHE A 319 -11.65 -10.93 -4.63
C PHE A 319 -13.03 -11.25 -5.23
N VAL A 320 -14.04 -11.19 -4.39
CA VAL A 320 -15.43 -11.50 -4.80
C VAL A 320 -16.00 -10.43 -5.73
N GLU A 321 -15.67 -9.15 -5.49
CA GLU A 321 -16.06 -8.04 -6.36
C GLU A 321 -15.54 -8.23 -7.80
N LEU A 322 -14.25 -8.57 -7.95
CA LEU A 322 -13.67 -8.81 -9.27
C LEU A 322 -14.24 -10.06 -9.95
N LEU A 323 -14.43 -11.14 -9.19
CA LEU A 323 -15.00 -12.38 -9.70
C LEU A 323 -16.44 -12.19 -10.14
N SER A 324 -17.30 -11.58 -9.32
CA SER A 324 -18.73 -11.39 -9.65
C SER A 324 -18.96 -10.36 -10.75
N CYS A 325 -18.16 -9.27 -10.76
CA CYS A 325 -18.34 -8.19 -11.73
C CYS A 325 -17.58 -8.39 -13.03
N GLY A 326 -16.38 -8.96 -12.99
CA GLY A 326 -15.53 -9.11 -14.17
C GLY A 326 -15.13 -10.53 -14.50
N GLY A 327 -15.64 -11.51 -13.75
CA GLY A 327 -15.33 -12.93 -13.94
C GLY A 327 -13.87 -13.29 -13.65
N VAL A 328 -13.50 -14.51 -13.99
CA VAL A 328 -12.15 -15.04 -13.79
C VAL A 328 -11.07 -14.21 -14.47
N PHE A 329 -11.35 -13.60 -15.62
CA PHE A 329 -10.36 -12.82 -16.36
C PHE A 329 -10.01 -11.49 -15.64
N ALA A 330 -11.00 -10.76 -15.09
CA ALA A 330 -10.70 -9.56 -14.29
C ALA A 330 -9.84 -9.90 -13.07
N PHE A 331 -10.17 -11.00 -12.41
CA PHE A 331 -9.41 -11.51 -11.28
C PHE A 331 -7.96 -11.82 -11.66
N ILE A 332 -7.74 -12.59 -12.73
CA ILE A 332 -6.41 -12.94 -13.21
C ILE A 332 -5.61 -11.70 -13.61
N PHE A 333 -6.20 -10.80 -14.40
CA PHE A 333 -5.48 -9.60 -14.87
C PHE A 333 -5.12 -8.63 -13.74
N TYR A 334 -6.00 -8.47 -12.74
CA TYR A 334 -5.67 -7.65 -11.59
C TYR A 334 -4.60 -8.29 -10.70
N TYR A 335 -4.78 -9.57 -10.32
CA TYR A 335 -3.84 -10.24 -9.42
C TYR A 335 -2.53 -10.66 -10.11
N ALA A 336 -2.46 -10.62 -11.45
CA ALA A 336 -1.19 -10.71 -12.18
C ALA A 336 -0.17 -9.64 -11.72
N ILE A 337 -0.63 -8.47 -11.26
CA ILE A 337 0.21 -7.42 -10.66
C ILE A 337 0.93 -8.00 -9.43
N TYR A 338 0.19 -8.59 -8.50
CA TYR A 338 0.74 -9.17 -7.27
C TYR A 338 1.68 -10.35 -7.56
N VAL A 339 1.29 -11.24 -8.47
CA VAL A 339 2.14 -12.38 -8.89
C VAL A 339 3.45 -11.87 -9.48
N TYR A 340 3.40 -10.89 -10.38
CA TYR A 340 4.60 -10.29 -10.97
C TYR A 340 5.51 -9.66 -9.91
N LEU A 341 4.93 -8.91 -8.97
CA LEU A 341 5.68 -8.24 -7.91
C LEU A 341 6.32 -9.25 -6.96
N PHE A 342 5.59 -10.26 -6.48
CA PHE A 342 6.14 -11.32 -5.62
C PHE A 342 7.24 -12.12 -6.32
N TYR A 343 7.04 -12.51 -7.58
CA TYR A 343 8.05 -13.21 -8.36
C TYR A 343 9.35 -12.40 -8.45
N ASN A 344 9.26 -11.11 -8.77
CA ASN A 344 10.45 -10.27 -8.89
C ASN A 344 11.11 -9.95 -7.54
N LEU A 345 10.33 -9.75 -6.47
CA LEU A 345 10.86 -9.62 -5.11
C LEU A 345 11.66 -10.86 -4.71
N TRP A 346 11.13 -12.06 -5.00
CA TRP A 346 11.84 -13.31 -4.75
C TRP A 346 13.07 -13.47 -5.64
N LYS A 347 12.97 -13.20 -6.95
CA LYS A 347 14.06 -13.32 -7.93
C LYS A 347 15.25 -12.43 -7.58
N TYR A 348 15.00 -11.17 -7.22
CA TYR A 348 16.04 -10.18 -6.95
C TYR A 348 16.34 -10.00 -5.46
N ARG A 349 15.85 -10.86 -4.57
CA ARG A 349 16.03 -10.73 -3.11
C ARG A 349 17.49 -10.65 -2.65
N ASN A 350 18.43 -11.29 -3.37
CA ASN A 350 19.83 -11.29 -3.03
C ASN A 350 20.54 -9.96 -3.35
N ALA A 351 19.92 -9.08 -4.13
CA ALA A 351 20.44 -7.75 -4.37
C ALA A 351 20.38 -6.89 -3.09
N ASP A 352 19.24 -6.94 -2.40
CA ASP A 352 19.03 -6.29 -1.10
C ASP A 352 17.93 -7.04 -0.35
N LYS A 353 18.33 -7.95 0.54
CA LYS A 353 17.41 -8.84 1.26
C LYS A 353 16.44 -8.07 2.16
N LYS A 354 16.91 -7.03 2.83
CA LYS A 354 16.08 -6.24 3.75
C LYS A 354 14.99 -5.49 2.98
N GLN A 355 15.39 -4.81 1.91
CA GLN A 355 14.46 -4.08 1.04
C GLN A 355 13.43 -5.03 0.41
N ALA A 356 13.87 -6.17 -0.14
CA ALA A 356 12.97 -7.15 -0.74
C ALA A 356 11.96 -7.72 0.27
N MET A 357 12.41 -8.03 1.50
CA MET A 357 11.54 -8.54 2.56
C MET A 357 10.54 -7.48 3.04
N PHE A 358 10.97 -6.23 3.26
CA PHE A 358 10.09 -5.14 3.64
C PHE A 358 8.93 -4.97 2.64
N PHE A 359 9.25 -4.91 1.34
CA PHE A 359 8.26 -4.77 0.29
C PHE A 359 7.38 -6.02 0.13
N ALA A 360 7.92 -7.22 0.32
CA ALA A 360 7.12 -8.45 0.29
C ALA A 360 6.07 -8.48 1.42
N ILE A 361 6.45 -8.08 2.63
CA ILE A 361 5.52 -8.01 3.76
C ILE A 361 4.47 -6.92 3.53
N TRP A 362 4.86 -5.74 3.05
CA TRP A 362 3.90 -4.70 2.71
C TRP A 362 2.90 -5.16 1.65
N LEU A 363 3.37 -5.83 0.60
CA LEU A 363 2.51 -6.39 -0.45
C LEU A 363 1.56 -7.47 0.09
N LEU A 364 2.03 -8.32 1.02
CA LEU A 364 1.17 -9.31 1.71
C LEU A 364 0.09 -8.64 2.56
N ILE A 365 0.42 -7.56 3.27
CA ILE A 365 -0.58 -6.78 4.03
C ILE A 365 -1.63 -6.21 3.07
N MET A 366 -1.21 -5.60 1.94
CA MET A 366 -2.13 -5.07 0.94
C MET A 366 -3.08 -6.16 0.42
N LEU A 367 -2.54 -7.34 0.09
CA LEU A 367 -3.32 -8.48 -0.37
C LEU A 367 -4.31 -8.99 0.70
N ALA A 368 -3.88 -9.07 1.96
CA ALA A 368 -4.76 -9.47 3.06
C ALA A 368 -5.91 -8.47 3.29
N LEU A 369 -5.66 -7.18 3.09
CA LEU A 369 -6.67 -6.13 3.23
C LEU A 369 -7.72 -6.15 2.12
N ASP A 370 -7.44 -6.74 0.98
CA ASP A 370 -8.39 -6.98 -0.12
C ASP A 370 -9.56 -7.86 0.31
N TYR A 371 -9.39 -8.72 1.34
CA TYR A 371 -10.49 -9.48 1.92
C TYR A 371 -11.59 -8.61 2.55
N GLY A 372 -11.25 -7.44 3.01
CA GLY A 372 -12.23 -6.59 3.73
C GLY A 372 -12.50 -5.24 3.06
N SER A 373 -12.00 -5.00 1.86
CA SER A 373 -12.19 -3.74 1.11
C SER A 373 -12.08 -3.99 -0.38
N VAL A 374 -12.74 -3.17 -1.19
CA VAL A 374 -12.57 -3.19 -2.64
C VAL A 374 -11.48 -2.19 -2.99
N SER A 375 -10.37 -2.68 -3.52
CA SER A 375 -9.14 -1.93 -3.68
C SER A 375 -8.74 -1.66 -5.13
N TYR A 376 -9.22 -2.42 -6.11
CA TYR A 376 -8.77 -2.34 -7.50
C TYR A 376 -8.91 -0.94 -8.11
N TYR A 377 -9.91 -0.16 -7.69
CA TYR A 377 -10.11 1.21 -8.15
C TYR A 377 -9.60 2.28 -7.15
N SER A 378 -9.08 1.87 -5.99
CA SER A 378 -8.52 2.79 -5.00
C SER A 378 -7.28 3.48 -5.56
N LYS A 379 -7.30 4.80 -5.62
CA LYS A 379 -6.14 5.61 -6.05
C LYS A 379 -4.92 5.31 -5.18
N VAL A 380 -5.11 5.29 -3.87
CA VAL A 380 -4.04 5.03 -2.89
C VAL A 380 -3.40 3.68 -3.14
N GLN A 381 -4.23 2.62 -3.31
CA GLN A 381 -3.75 1.27 -3.57
C GLN A 381 -2.95 1.20 -4.88
N ASN A 382 -3.45 1.82 -5.96
CA ASN A 382 -2.77 1.85 -7.25
C ASN A 382 -1.41 2.56 -7.17
N PHE A 383 -1.31 3.64 -6.36
CA PHE A 383 -0.03 4.29 -6.10
C PHE A 383 0.92 3.44 -5.27
N TYR A 384 0.44 2.72 -4.28
CA TYR A 384 1.28 1.79 -3.52
C TYR A 384 1.80 0.67 -4.41
N LEU A 385 0.98 0.13 -5.30
CA LEU A 385 1.44 -0.84 -6.31
C LEU A 385 2.50 -0.23 -7.25
N MET A 386 2.32 1.00 -7.72
CA MET A 386 3.33 1.71 -8.50
C MET A 386 4.67 1.82 -7.75
N ILE A 387 4.65 2.09 -6.44
CA ILE A 387 5.86 2.15 -5.62
C ILE A 387 6.56 0.79 -5.56
N HIS A 388 5.82 -0.32 -5.53
CA HIS A 388 6.40 -1.66 -5.64
C HIS A 388 7.11 -1.87 -6.99
N PHE A 389 6.56 -1.37 -8.10
CA PHE A 389 7.24 -1.41 -9.41
C PHE A 389 8.53 -0.58 -9.40
N VAL A 390 8.53 0.62 -8.81
CA VAL A 390 9.76 1.42 -8.59
C VAL A 390 10.80 0.61 -7.80
N ASN A 391 10.37 -0.06 -6.74
CA ASN A 391 11.22 -0.92 -5.93
C ASN A 391 11.83 -2.08 -6.72
N ILE A 392 11.04 -2.76 -7.57
CA ILE A 392 11.53 -3.85 -8.43
C ILE A 392 12.62 -3.35 -9.37
N GLU A 393 12.43 -2.20 -10.02
CA GLU A 393 13.45 -1.62 -10.91
C GLU A 393 14.72 -1.21 -10.14
N ASN A 394 14.58 -0.77 -8.91
CA ASN A 394 15.71 -0.49 -8.01
C ASN A 394 16.48 -1.78 -7.67
N LEU A 395 15.79 -2.87 -7.29
CA LEU A 395 16.41 -4.18 -7.00
C LEU A 395 17.10 -4.77 -8.24
N LYS A 396 16.50 -4.66 -9.43
CA LYS A 396 17.12 -5.09 -10.70
C LYS A 396 18.44 -4.35 -10.95
N ARG A 397 18.48 -3.04 -10.73
CA ARG A 397 19.73 -2.24 -10.87
C ARG A 397 20.80 -2.66 -9.86
N LYS A 398 20.43 -2.84 -8.58
CA LYS A 398 21.33 -3.35 -7.54
C LYS A 398 21.88 -4.73 -7.90
N ALA A 399 21.05 -5.63 -8.44
CA ALA A 399 21.47 -6.97 -8.88
C ALA A 399 22.49 -6.91 -10.02
N ARG A 400 22.23 -6.08 -11.04
CA ARG A 400 23.17 -5.86 -12.16
C ARG A 400 24.49 -5.27 -11.69
N ALA A 401 24.48 -4.29 -10.79
CA ALA A 401 25.69 -3.69 -10.25
C ALA A 401 26.56 -4.73 -9.53
N LYS A 402 25.97 -5.59 -8.68
CA LYS A 402 26.69 -6.70 -8.01
C LYS A 402 27.27 -7.70 -9.00
N GLN A 403 26.53 -8.02 -10.06
CA GLN A 403 27.02 -8.95 -11.09
C GLN A 403 28.25 -8.39 -11.83
N ILE A 404 28.23 -7.10 -12.19
CA ILE A 404 29.37 -6.43 -12.82
C ILE A 404 30.58 -6.43 -11.88
N GLU A 405 30.37 -6.13 -10.59
CA GLU A 405 31.43 -6.13 -9.58
C GLU A 405 32.06 -7.52 -9.42
N ASN A 406 31.25 -8.56 -9.31
CA ASN A 406 31.71 -9.96 -9.22
C ASN A 406 32.52 -10.38 -10.46
N ASN A 407 32.07 -10.03 -11.66
CA ASN A 407 32.78 -10.33 -12.91
C ASN A 407 34.17 -9.65 -12.93
N LYS A 408 34.26 -8.38 -12.50
CA LYS A 408 35.56 -7.65 -12.41
C LYS A 408 36.52 -8.33 -11.42
N ILE A 409 36.01 -8.81 -10.28
CA ILE A 409 36.82 -9.52 -9.27
C ILE A 409 37.32 -10.85 -9.85
N CYS A 410 36.48 -11.62 -10.55
CA CYS A 410 36.91 -12.86 -11.23
C CYS A 410 38.01 -12.60 -12.28
N GLU A 411 37.83 -11.58 -13.13
CA GLU A 411 38.82 -11.22 -14.14
C GLU A 411 40.16 -10.75 -13.54
N SER A 412 40.12 -9.98 -12.43
CA SER A 412 41.32 -9.55 -11.73
C SER A 412 42.01 -10.72 -11.01
N GLY A 413 41.28 -11.64 -10.41
CA GLY A 413 41.79 -12.86 -9.79
C GLY A 413 42.46 -13.80 -10.82
N GLN A 414 41.87 -13.99 -11.99
CA GLN A 414 42.47 -14.73 -13.08
C GLN A 414 43.77 -14.12 -13.61
N LYS A 415 43.80 -12.75 -13.73
CA LYS A 415 45.03 -12.05 -14.14
C LYS A 415 46.17 -12.20 -13.10
N ILE A 416 45.85 -12.22 -11.81
CA ILE A 416 46.85 -12.42 -10.74
C ILE A 416 47.35 -13.85 -10.80
N HIS A 417 46.47 -14.84 -10.96
CA HIS A 417 46.87 -16.26 -11.06
C HIS A 417 47.73 -16.53 -12.29
N TYR A 418 47.42 -15.92 -13.44
CA TYR A 418 48.20 -16.06 -14.66
C TYR A 418 49.61 -15.42 -14.53
N LYS A 419 49.70 -14.25 -13.84
CA LYS A 419 51.00 -13.63 -13.53
C LYS A 419 51.85 -14.44 -12.55
N SER A 420 51.23 -15.07 -11.55
CA SER A 420 51.95 -15.97 -10.61
C SER A 420 52.45 -17.24 -11.26
N LEU A 421 51.77 -17.79 -12.25
CA LEU A 421 52.21 -18.96 -13.02
C LEU A 421 53.38 -18.61 -13.96
N LEU A 422 53.41 -17.41 -14.54
CA LEU A 422 54.53 -16.97 -15.39
C LEU A 422 55.77 -16.61 -14.61
N SER A 423 55.68 -16.25 -13.31
CA SER A 423 56.82 -15.97 -12.43
C SER A 423 57.44 -17.21 -11.79
N ILE A 424 56.90 -18.41 -12.00
CA ILE A 424 57.43 -19.69 -11.52
C ILE A 424 58.17 -20.42 -12.66
N SER A 425 58.10 -19.93 -13.89
CA SER A 425 58.72 -20.50 -15.07
C SER A 425 60.04 -19.81 -15.51
N ASP A 426 60.49 -18.80 -14.76
CA ASP A 426 61.84 -18.21 -14.87
C ASP A 426 62.70 -18.63 -13.64
#